data_f39ae8fa7963fe268f351b970597ffbb
#
_entry.id   f39ae8fa7963fe268f351b970597ffbb
#
_cell.length_a   1.000
_cell.length_b   1.000
_cell.length_c   1.000
_cell.angle_alpha   90.00
_cell.angle_beta   90.00
_cell.angle_gamma   90.00
#
_symmetry.space_group_name_H-M   'P 1'
#
loop_
_entity.id
_entity.type
_entity.pdbx_description
1 polymer ?
#
loop_
_entity_poly.entity_id
_entity_poly.type
_entity_poly.pdbx_seq_one_letter_code
_entity_poly.pdbx_strand_id
1 'polypeptide(L)'
;MKRVITTACLLLSFFSAELIEAKPPIQVFVLAGQSNMEGQGVVDLDHEEYYNGGKGTLNSVIESDKSGRYRNVIDAKSNYLKRDDVFVRFQTRQGLKTGGLSVGFTGYPGQHHIGPEFQFGHVIGNEIRKPVLLIKTAWGGKSLYKDFRPPLSGGITGEYYTRMLREVDEALANIQKENLELAGRRYEISGFVWFQGWNDMYDEGARNEYAINLANLILGVREALDRPELPVVVGELGNGGSDTSDNMQSIRDAQRTATLDPRLNGNVRFVQTHQFARPADQSPNVGHAHHWFGNAESYFLIGDAFGKAMLDLLKR
;
A
#
# COMPACT_ATOMS: atom_id res chain seq x y z
N MET A 1 -12.76 12.55 -88.49
CA MET A 1 -12.20 13.02 -87.20
C MET A 1 -12.88 12.23 -86.09
N LYS A 2 -12.15 11.24 -85.48
CA LYS A 2 -12.62 10.42 -84.35
C LYS A 2 -12.03 11.03 -83.07
N ARG A 3 -12.93 11.47 -82.15
CA ARG A 3 -12.51 11.92 -80.82
C ARG A 3 -12.29 10.71 -79.88
N VAL A 4 -11.13 10.57 -79.38
CA VAL A 4 -10.80 9.61 -78.29
C VAL A 4 -11.07 10.31 -76.94
N ILE A 5 -11.97 9.76 -76.20
CA ILE A 5 -12.26 10.20 -74.79
C ILE A 5 -11.43 9.30 -73.86
N THR A 6 -10.42 9.87 -73.24
CA THR A 6 -9.61 9.18 -72.23
C THR A 6 -10.25 9.37 -70.84
N THR A 7 -10.79 8.29 -70.28
CA THR A 7 -11.36 8.27 -68.95
C THR A 7 -10.23 8.04 -67.94
N ALA A 8 -9.90 9.03 -67.13
CA ALA A 8 -8.95 8.90 -66.03
C ALA A 8 -9.68 8.30 -64.81
N CYS A 9 -9.34 7.08 -64.43
CA CYS A 9 -9.75 6.48 -63.15
C CYS A 9 -8.88 7.03 -62.02
N LEU A 10 -9.48 7.86 -61.17
CA LEU A 10 -8.88 8.26 -59.87
C LEU A 10 -9.04 7.09 -58.89
N LEU A 11 -7.93 6.43 -58.57
CA LEU A 11 -7.86 5.47 -57.43
C LEU A 11 -7.75 6.26 -56.13
N LEU A 12 -8.85 6.39 -55.42
CA LEU A 12 -8.88 6.85 -54.02
C LEU A 12 -8.41 5.70 -53.13
N SER A 13 -7.15 5.75 -52.70
CA SER A 13 -6.64 4.90 -51.63
C SER A 13 -7.17 5.39 -50.28
N PHE A 14 -8.16 4.67 -49.74
CA PHE A 14 -8.59 4.84 -48.35
C PHE A 14 -7.48 4.33 -47.42
N PHE A 15 -6.72 5.23 -46.84
CA PHE A 15 -5.91 4.92 -45.67
C PHE A 15 -6.88 4.73 -44.49
N SER A 16 -7.14 3.48 -44.12
CA SER A 16 -7.76 3.15 -42.84
C SER A 16 -6.72 3.46 -41.75
N ALA A 17 -6.85 4.61 -41.11
CA ALA A 17 -6.12 4.85 -39.86
C ALA A 17 -6.70 3.86 -38.85
N GLU A 18 -5.97 2.79 -38.55
CA GLU A 18 -6.25 1.96 -37.37
C GLU A 18 -6.15 2.88 -36.16
N LEU A 19 -7.28 3.13 -35.51
CA LEU A 19 -7.34 3.75 -34.20
C LEU A 19 -6.61 2.81 -33.24
N ILE A 20 -5.35 3.11 -32.95
CA ILE A 20 -4.60 2.44 -31.87
C ILE A 20 -5.33 2.78 -30.59
N GLU A 21 -6.13 1.85 -30.10
CA GLU A 21 -6.83 1.99 -28.82
C GLU A 21 -5.80 2.21 -27.73
N ALA A 22 -5.89 3.35 -27.04
CA ALA A 22 -4.93 3.71 -26.02
C ALA A 22 -5.00 2.69 -24.87
N LYS A 23 -3.86 2.10 -24.52
CA LYS A 23 -3.78 1.16 -23.39
C LYS A 23 -4.35 1.79 -22.12
N PRO A 24 -5.14 1.06 -21.30
CA PRO A 24 -5.68 1.59 -20.06
C PRO A 24 -4.57 2.11 -19.14
N PRO A 25 -4.77 3.22 -18.43
CA PRO A 25 -3.77 3.79 -17.55
C PRO A 25 -3.50 2.88 -16.36
N ILE A 26 -2.25 2.94 -15.86
CA ILE A 26 -1.84 2.27 -14.62
C ILE A 26 -2.49 3.01 -13.46
N GLN A 27 -3.13 2.28 -12.54
CA GLN A 27 -3.65 2.84 -11.29
C GLN A 27 -2.55 2.74 -10.22
N VAL A 28 -2.10 3.88 -9.72
CA VAL A 28 -0.98 3.97 -8.78
C VAL A 28 -1.50 4.21 -7.36
N PHE A 29 -1.08 3.38 -6.42
CA PHE A 29 -1.35 3.55 -4.99
C PHE A 29 -0.04 3.70 -4.22
N VAL A 30 0.04 4.73 -3.39
CA VAL A 30 1.19 4.96 -2.50
C VAL A 30 0.87 4.40 -1.12
N LEU A 31 1.73 3.54 -0.60
CA LEU A 31 1.60 2.88 0.70
C LEU A 31 2.73 3.37 1.60
N ALA A 32 2.41 4.27 2.53
CA ALA A 32 3.39 4.97 3.35
C ALA A 32 3.25 4.67 4.85
N GLY A 33 4.36 4.71 5.59
CA GLY A 33 4.33 4.52 7.03
C GLY A 33 5.65 4.06 7.63
N GLN A 34 5.56 3.28 8.71
CA GLN A 34 6.73 2.73 9.41
C GLN A 34 6.84 1.20 9.25
N SER A 35 7.52 0.54 10.18
CA SER A 35 7.82 -0.90 10.13
C SER A 35 6.60 -1.81 9.86
N ASN A 36 5.43 -1.47 10.36
CA ASN A 36 4.21 -2.23 10.09
C ASN A 36 3.74 -2.08 8.62
N MET A 37 4.05 -0.95 7.96
CA MET A 37 3.86 -0.82 6.52
C MET A 37 5.02 -1.47 5.74
N GLU A 38 6.27 -1.49 6.27
CA GLU A 38 7.36 -2.29 5.68
C GLU A 38 6.99 -3.77 5.57
N GLY A 39 6.22 -4.28 6.54
CA GLY A 39 5.73 -5.65 6.58
C GLY A 39 6.59 -6.57 7.45
N GLN A 40 5.93 -7.24 8.40
CA GLN A 40 6.55 -8.08 9.42
C GLN A 40 5.83 -9.43 9.57
N GLY A 41 4.75 -9.67 8.81
CA GLY A 41 3.98 -10.92 8.84
C GLY A 41 4.81 -12.08 8.30
N VAL A 42 5.05 -13.10 9.13
CA VAL A 42 5.88 -14.27 8.78
C VAL A 42 5.12 -15.22 7.87
N VAL A 43 5.73 -15.63 6.76
CA VAL A 43 5.10 -16.50 5.77
C VAL A 43 5.26 -17.98 6.11
N ASP A 44 6.49 -18.46 6.32
CA ASP A 44 6.85 -19.88 6.31
C ASP A 44 7.97 -20.26 7.30
N LEU A 45 8.41 -19.34 8.17
CA LEU A 45 9.44 -19.63 9.16
C LEU A 45 8.82 -20.31 10.39
N ASP A 46 9.29 -21.48 10.75
CA ASP A 46 8.67 -22.40 11.71
C ASP A 46 9.58 -22.89 12.83
N HIS A 47 10.79 -22.35 12.99
CA HIS A 47 11.71 -22.78 14.04
C HIS A 47 11.08 -22.61 15.43
N GLU A 48 11.12 -23.67 16.25
CA GLU A 48 10.46 -23.73 17.56
C GLU A 48 10.86 -22.57 18.50
N GLU A 49 12.13 -22.26 18.60
CA GLU A 49 12.66 -21.24 19.50
C GLU A 49 12.41 -19.82 18.98
N TYR A 50 12.57 -19.59 17.67
CA TYR A 50 12.55 -18.24 17.10
C TYR A 50 11.22 -17.84 16.46
N TYR A 51 10.42 -18.82 16.06
CA TYR A 51 9.16 -18.60 15.35
C TYR A 51 7.99 -19.39 15.93
N ASN A 52 8.08 -19.81 17.22
CA ASN A 52 7.00 -20.47 17.94
C ASN A 52 6.40 -21.67 17.19
N GLY A 53 7.23 -22.48 16.52
CA GLY A 53 6.79 -23.62 15.73
C GLY A 53 5.89 -23.25 14.55
N GLY A 54 6.04 -22.05 14.00
CA GLY A 54 5.28 -21.58 12.83
C GLY A 54 3.83 -21.17 13.10
N LYS A 55 3.41 -21.05 14.35
CA LYS A 55 2.05 -20.58 14.70
C LYS A 55 1.81 -19.18 14.16
N GLY A 56 0.68 -18.96 13.47
CA GLY A 56 0.31 -17.67 12.91
C GLY A 56 1.14 -17.22 11.69
N THR A 57 1.98 -18.11 11.14
CA THR A 57 2.57 -17.93 9.81
C THR A 57 1.50 -17.99 8.73
N LEU A 58 1.74 -17.41 7.57
CA LEU A 58 0.76 -17.41 6.48
C LEU A 58 0.45 -18.84 6.03
N ASN A 59 1.46 -19.73 5.99
CA ASN A 59 1.26 -21.15 5.68
C ASN A 59 0.30 -21.80 6.68
N SER A 60 0.54 -21.65 7.99
CA SER A 60 -0.31 -22.27 9.01
C SER A 60 -1.75 -21.69 9.01
N VAL A 61 -1.90 -20.41 8.70
CA VAL A 61 -3.21 -19.76 8.55
C VAL A 61 -3.98 -20.34 7.36
N ILE A 62 -3.34 -20.48 6.20
CA ILE A 62 -3.95 -21.06 4.99
C ILE A 62 -4.31 -22.54 5.20
N GLU A 63 -3.43 -23.33 5.81
CA GLU A 63 -3.65 -24.75 6.07
C GLU A 63 -4.81 -25.00 7.05
N SER A 64 -4.95 -24.15 8.07
CA SER A 64 -6.01 -24.25 9.07
C SER A 64 -7.35 -23.66 8.60
N ASP A 65 -7.36 -22.91 7.51
CA ASP A 65 -8.54 -22.20 7.01
C ASP A 65 -9.58 -23.14 6.39
N LYS A 66 -10.69 -23.34 7.10
CA LYS A 66 -11.85 -24.10 6.61
C LYS A 66 -12.83 -23.25 5.77
N SER A 67 -12.70 -21.94 5.84
CA SER A 67 -13.61 -21.00 5.15
C SER A 67 -13.21 -20.71 3.70
N GLY A 68 -11.96 -20.96 3.33
CA GLY A 68 -11.38 -20.59 2.05
C GLY A 68 -11.00 -19.10 1.93
N ARG A 69 -11.06 -18.35 3.04
CA ARG A 69 -10.82 -16.90 3.06
C ARG A 69 -9.42 -16.51 2.60
N TYR A 70 -8.42 -17.32 2.96
CA TYR A 70 -7.00 -17.03 2.67
C TYR A 70 -6.49 -17.72 1.40
N ARG A 71 -7.35 -18.46 0.69
CA ARG A 71 -6.96 -19.24 -0.51
C ARG A 71 -6.84 -18.41 -1.79
N ASN A 72 -7.29 -17.18 -1.79
CA ASN A 72 -7.21 -16.29 -2.94
C ASN A 72 -5.78 -15.85 -3.31
N VAL A 73 -4.79 -16.19 -2.48
CA VAL A 73 -3.38 -15.81 -2.67
C VAL A 73 -2.48 -16.98 -3.07
N ILE A 74 -3.04 -18.19 -3.26
CA ILE A 74 -2.32 -19.38 -3.69
C ILE A 74 -2.96 -19.99 -4.93
N ASP A 75 -2.14 -20.71 -5.71
CA ASP A 75 -2.60 -21.52 -6.85
C ASP A 75 -3.10 -22.90 -6.41
N ALA A 76 -3.55 -23.71 -7.38
CA ALA A 76 -4.03 -25.09 -7.12
C ALA A 76 -2.94 -26.04 -6.59
N LYS A 77 -1.66 -25.67 -6.67
CA LYS A 77 -0.51 -26.41 -6.16
C LYS A 77 0.00 -25.84 -4.83
N SER A 78 -0.75 -24.92 -4.21
CA SER A 78 -0.40 -24.23 -2.97
C SER A 78 0.84 -23.32 -3.08
N ASN A 79 1.25 -22.89 -4.29
CA ASN A 79 2.26 -21.86 -4.43
C ASN A 79 1.64 -20.47 -4.29
N TYR A 80 2.37 -19.51 -3.70
CA TYR A 80 1.93 -18.12 -3.68
C TYR A 80 1.81 -17.56 -5.08
N LEU A 81 0.66 -16.94 -5.37
CA LEU A 81 0.42 -16.30 -6.66
C LEU A 81 1.40 -15.15 -6.87
N LYS A 82 1.92 -15.05 -8.09
CA LYS A 82 2.56 -13.84 -8.58
C LYS A 82 1.61 -13.19 -9.59
N ARG A 83 1.11 -11.99 -9.26
CA ARG A 83 0.20 -11.25 -10.13
C ARG A 83 0.94 -10.69 -11.34
N ASP A 84 0.24 -10.66 -12.48
CA ASP A 84 0.70 -10.07 -13.74
C ASP A 84 -0.03 -8.75 -14.07
N ASP A 85 -0.98 -8.36 -13.23
CA ASP A 85 -1.79 -7.15 -13.34
C ASP A 85 -1.59 -6.18 -12.15
N VAL A 86 -0.98 -6.64 -11.04
CA VAL A 86 -0.62 -5.83 -9.87
C VAL A 86 0.87 -5.91 -9.64
N PHE A 87 1.54 -4.77 -9.64
CA PHE A 87 2.98 -4.65 -9.46
C PHE A 87 3.31 -3.90 -8.19
N VAL A 88 4.46 -4.20 -7.60
CA VAL A 88 4.98 -3.51 -6.41
C VAL A 88 6.34 -2.93 -6.72
N ARG A 89 6.59 -1.72 -6.21
CA ARG A 89 7.91 -1.09 -6.14
C ARG A 89 8.19 -0.70 -4.68
N PHE A 90 9.29 -1.18 -4.15
CA PHE A 90 9.72 -0.87 -2.80
C PHE A 90 11.25 -0.70 -2.72
N GLN A 91 11.71 0.52 -2.41
CA GLN A 91 13.12 0.79 -2.15
C GLN A 91 13.44 0.42 -0.69
N THR A 92 14.10 -0.70 -0.51
CA THR A 92 14.54 -1.17 0.82
C THR A 92 15.98 -0.72 1.12
N ARG A 93 16.45 -1.02 2.33
CA ARG A 93 17.87 -0.82 2.70
C ARG A 93 18.81 -1.75 1.93
N GLN A 94 18.32 -2.91 1.47
CA GLN A 94 19.08 -3.90 0.71
C GLN A 94 19.05 -3.65 -0.81
N GLY A 95 18.21 -2.73 -1.27
CA GLY A 95 18.06 -2.41 -2.68
C GLY A 95 16.61 -2.31 -3.10
N LEU A 96 16.41 -2.10 -4.40
CA LEU A 96 15.09 -2.01 -5.01
C LEU A 96 14.48 -3.40 -5.18
N LYS A 97 13.24 -3.56 -4.68
CA LYS A 97 12.36 -4.69 -4.99
C LYS A 97 11.27 -4.21 -5.95
N THR A 98 11.13 -4.88 -7.09
CA THR A 98 10.09 -4.57 -8.08
C THR A 98 9.62 -5.82 -8.81
N GLY A 99 8.36 -5.82 -9.26
CA GLY A 99 7.76 -6.92 -10.02
C GLY A 99 6.31 -7.17 -9.66
N GLY A 100 5.74 -8.23 -10.21
CA GLY A 100 4.36 -8.66 -9.90
C GLY A 100 4.18 -8.99 -8.43
N LEU A 101 3.05 -8.55 -7.86
CA LEU A 101 2.72 -8.75 -6.46
C LEU A 101 2.76 -10.25 -6.07
N SER A 102 3.52 -10.54 -5.03
CA SER A 102 3.59 -11.83 -4.35
C SER A 102 4.09 -11.60 -2.92
N VAL A 103 4.45 -12.66 -2.19
CA VAL A 103 5.15 -12.54 -0.89
C VAL A 103 6.55 -11.95 -1.08
N GLY A 104 7.11 -11.30 -0.03
CA GLY A 104 8.50 -10.84 -0.01
C GLY A 104 8.73 -9.36 -0.31
N PHE A 105 7.69 -8.56 -0.60
CA PHE A 105 7.83 -7.10 -0.76
C PHE A 105 7.90 -6.37 0.59
N THR A 106 8.82 -6.80 1.44
CA THR A 106 9.06 -6.28 2.79
C THR A 106 10.48 -5.78 2.98
N GLY A 107 10.79 -5.19 4.15
CA GLY A 107 12.14 -4.78 4.52
C GLY A 107 13.14 -5.92 4.75
N TYR A 108 12.66 -7.17 4.78
CA TYR A 108 13.49 -8.37 4.97
C TYR A 108 13.99 -8.96 3.64
N PRO A 109 15.12 -9.70 3.64
CA PRO A 109 15.54 -10.48 2.50
C PRO A 109 14.59 -11.65 2.22
N GLY A 110 14.62 -12.18 0.99
CA GLY A 110 13.84 -13.35 0.59
C GLY A 110 12.33 -13.09 0.49
N GLN A 111 11.56 -14.16 0.60
CA GLN A 111 10.10 -14.20 0.43
C GLN A 111 9.37 -14.66 1.70
N HIS A 112 10.01 -14.54 2.87
CA HIS A 112 9.53 -15.07 4.14
C HIS A 112 8.60 -14.13 4.91
N HIS A 113 8.29 -12.97 4.36
CA HIS A 113 7.45 -11.98 5.03
C HIS A 113 6.46 -11.30 4.08
N ILE A 114 5.35 -10.83 4.65
CA ILE A 114 4.36 -9.97 4.01
C ILE A 114 4.11 -8.72 4.84
N GLY A 115 3.63 -7.68 4.19
CA GLY A 115 3.02 -6.51 4.82
C GLY A 115 1.58 -6.33 4.35
N PRO A 116 0.94 -5.18 4.70
CA PRO A 116 -0.42 -4.89 4.25
C PRO A 116 -0.57 -4.82 2.74
N GLU A 117 0.51 -4.49 1.99
CA GLU A 117 0.50 -4.42 0.52
C GLU A 117 0.03 -5.70 -0.11
N PHE A 118 0.32 -6.85 0.51
CA PHE A 118 0.05 -8.16 -0.06
C PHE A 118 -1.45 -8.34 -0.33
N GLN A 119 -2.29 -8.33 0.71
CA GLN A 119 -3.73 -8.49 0.52
C GLN A 119 -4.41 -7.22 -0.01
N PHE A 120 -3.89 -6.02 0.28
CA PHE A 120 -4.36 -4.79 -0.35
C PHE A 120 -4.31 -4.90 -1.87
N GLY A 121 -3.18 -5.34 -2.43
CA GLY A 121 -3.02 -5.48 -3.86
C GLY A 121 -3.91 -6.56 -4.48
N HIS A 122 -4.15 -7.67 -3.77
CA HIS A 122 -5.13 -8.68 -4.21
C HIS A 122 -6.55 -8.12 -4.25
N VAL A 123 -6.97 -7.37 -3.22
CA VAL A 123 -8.31 -6.75 -3.17
C VAL A 123 -8.48 -5.73 -4.30
N ILE A 124 -7.52 -4.83 -4.47
CA ILE A 124 -7.56 -3.79 -5.51
C ILE A 124 -7.53 -4.41 -6.90
N GLY A 125 -6.61 -5.34 -7.18
CA GLY A 125 -6.46 -5.94 -8.50
C GLY A 125 -7.62 -6.84 -8.92
N ASN A 126 -8.36 -7.42 -7.97
CA ASN A 126 -9.55 -8.21 -8.28
C ASN A 126 -10.74 -7.33 -8.74
N GLU A 127 -10.81 -6.09 -8.28
CA GLU A 127 -11.91 -5.17 -8.59
C GLU A 127 -11.56 -4.20 -9.73
N ILE A 128 -10.33 -3.73 -9.81
CA ILE A 128 -9.89 -2.76 -10.83
C ILE A 128 -9.33 -3.52 -12.04
N ARG A 129 -10.08 -3.50 -13.14
CA ARG A 129 -9.67 -4.15 -14.42
C ARG A 129 -8.66 -3.29 -15.21
N LYS A 130 -7.65 -2.77 -14.52
CA LYS A 130 -6.54 -1.98 -15.09
C LYS A 130 -5.26 -2.40 -14.38
N PRO A 131 -4.09 -2.27 -15.00
CA PRO A 131 -2.83 -2.52 -14.29
C PRO A 131 -2.71 -1.64 -13.05
N VAL A 132 -2.21 -2.22 -11.97
CA VAL A 132 -2.02 -1.54 -10.67
C VAL A 132 -0.53 -1.49 -10.35
N LEU A 133 -0.06 -0.36 -9.84
CA LEU A 133 1.27 -0.22 -9.26
C LEU A 133 1.15 0.24 -7.80
N LEU A 134 1.69 -0.55 -6.89
CA LEU A 134 1.84 -0.22 -5.47
C LEU A 134 3.24 0.33 -5.23
N ILE A 135 3.35 1.60 -4.85
CA ILE A 135 4.63 2.21 -4.46
C ILE A 135 4.69 2.22 -2.93
N LYS A 136 5.58 1.41 -2.35
CA LYS A 136 5.82 1.38 -0.91
C LYS A 136 6.91 2.37 -0.52
N THR A 137 6.58 3.22 0.47
CA THR A 137 7.47 4.22 1.06
C THR A 137 7.38 4.13 2.58
N ALA A 138 8.06 3.17 3.16
CA ALA A 138 7.97 2.86 4.58
C ALA A 138 9.35 2.60 5.20
N TRP A 139 9.54 3.08 6.45
CA TRP A 139 10.80 2.93 7.18
C TRP A 139 10.56 2.73 8.67
N GLY A 140 11.13 1.66 9.23
CA GLY A 140 11.02 1.30 10.63
C GLY A 140 11.54 2.40 11.57
N GLY A 141 10.85 2.57 12.70
CA GLY A 141 11.27 3.49 13.75
C GLY A 141 11.05 4.97 13.44
N LYS A 142 10.20 5.33 12.45
CA LYS A 142 9.98 6.71 12.04
C LYS A 142 8.68 7.29 12.60
N SER A 143 8.78 8.52 13.14
CA SER A 143 7.67 9.28 13.71
C SER A 143 7.05 10.24 12.70
N LEU A 144 5.77 10.56 12.88
CA LEU A 144 5.12 11.66 12.16
C LEU A 144 5.62 13.01 12.66
N TYR A 145 5.86 13.12 13.97
CA TYR A 145 6.25 14.37 14.63
C TYR A 145 7.56 14.97 14.13
N LYS A 146 8.57 14.12 13.82
CA LYS A 146 9.91 14.54 13.39
C LYS A 146 10.23 14.07 11.98
N ASP A 147 10.13 12.75 11.77
CA ASP A 147 10.67 12.14 10.55
C ASP A 147 9.80 12.40 9.31
N PHE A 148 8.48 12.33 9.46
CA PHE A 148 7.51 12.62 8.39
C PHE A 148 6.82 13.98 8.54
N ARG A 149 7.34 14.89 9.38
CA ARG A 149 6.71 16.19 9.62
C ARG A 149 6.50 16.95 8.30
N PRO A 150 5.24 17.26 7.93
CA PRO A 150 4.96 17.96 6.69
C PRO A 150 5.25 19.47 6.84
N PRO A 151 5.57 20.20 5.76
CA PRO A 151 5.83 21.64 5.79
C PRO A 151 4.69 22.47 6.43
N LEU A 152 3.44 22.08 6.18
CA LEU A 152 2.25 22.74 6.73
C LEU A 152 2.15 22.70 8.27
N SER A 153 2.88 21.80 8.93
CA SER A 153 2.95 21.72 10.41
C SER A 153 3.97 22.70 11.02
N GLY A 154 4.68 23.46 10.18
CA GLY A 154 5.75 24.37 10.61
C GLY A 154 6.96 23.62 11.17
N GLY A 155 7.98 24.38 11.58
CA GLY A 155 9.24 23.81 12.04
C GLY A 155 10.07 23.22 10.89
N ILE A 156 10.92 22.24 11.23
CA ILE A 156 11.79 21.57 10.24
C ILE A 156 10.98 20.47 9.54
N THR A 157 10.90 20.53 8.22
CA THR A 157 10.30 19.46 7.40
C THR A 157 11.06 18.15 7.62
N GLY A 158 10.31 17.08 7.85
CA GLY A 158 10.87 15.76 8.09
C GLY A 158 11.60 15.21 6.86
N GLU A 159 12.77 14.63 7.08
CA GLU A 159 13.57 14.02 6.01
C GLU A 159 12.78 12.92 5.27
N TYR A 160 12.02 12.12 6.01
CA TYR A 160 11.24 11.01 5.44
C TYR A 160 9.96 11.46 4.73
N TYR A 161 9.41 12.64 5.05
CA TYR A 161 8.38 13.26 4.23
C TYR A 161 8.93 13.60 2.84
N THR A 162 10.07 14.28 2.78
CA THR A 162 10.72 14.63 1.51
C THR A 162 11.17 13.38 0.75
N ARG A 163 11.71 12.40 1.46
CA ARG A 163 12.16 11.13 0.89
C ARG A 163 11.00 10.33 0.30
N MET A 164 9.86 10.26 0.97
CA MET A 164 8.64 9.61 0.50
C MET A 164 8.23 10.16 -0.87
N LEU A 165 8.10 11.47 -0.99
CA LEU A 165 7.71 12.12 -2.24
C LEU A 165 8.74 11.88 -3.35
N ARG A 166 10.04 12.01 -3.05
CA ARG A 166 11.10 11.70 -4.01
C ARG A 166 11.05 10.26 -4.50
N GLU A 167 10.84 9.27 -3.62
CA GLU A 167 10.75 7.85 -4.03
C GLU A 167 9.50 7.58 -4.87
N VAL A 168 8.40 8.33 -4.66
CA VAL A 168 7.22 8.30 -5.53
C VAL A 168 7.56 8.85 -6.91
N ASP A 169 8.20 10.02 -7.00
CA ASP A 169 8.61 10.62 -8.27
C ASP A 169 9.57 9.70 -9.05
N GLU A 170 10.57 9.12 -8.36
CA GLU A 170 11.50 8.16 -8.95
C GLU A 170 10.77 6.92 -9.49
N ALA A 171 9.77 6.41 -8.74
CA ALA A 171 8.96 5.28 -9.18
C ALA A 171 8.18 5.61 -10.46
N LEU A 172 7.53 6.77 -10.48
CA LEU A 172 6.73 7.22 -11.62
C LEU A 172 7.60 7.46 -12.87
N ALA A 173 8.78 8.06 -12.70
CA ALA A 173 9.74 8.30 -13.79
C ALA A 173 10.33 7.01 -14.38
N ASN A 174 10.41 5.93 -13.58
CA ASN A 174 11.06 4.68 -13.99
C ASN A 174 10.07 3.51 -14.22
N ILE A 175 8.74 3.73 -14.22
CA ILE A 175 7.74 2.66 -14.38
C ILE A 175 8.08 1.73 -15.55
N GLN A 176 8.34 2.31 -16.72
CA GLN A 176 8.58 1.55 -17.96
C GLN A 176 9.92 0.79 -17.98
N LYS A 177 10.89 1.28 -17.23
CA LYS A 177 12.23 0.66 -17.12
C LYS A 177 12.23 -0.47 -16.11
N GLU A 178 11.52 -0.27 -14.99
CA GLU A 178 11.47 -1.20 -13.88
C GLU A 178 10.45 -2.33 -14.08
N ASN A 179 9.38 -2.07 -14.87
CA ASN A 179 8.29 -3.02 -15.16
C ASN A 179 7.92 -2.94 -16.65
N LEU A 180 8.55 -3.78 -17.47
CA LEU A 180 8.35 -3.79 -18.93
C LEU A 180 6.89 -4.06 -19.34
N GLU A 181 6.14 -4.80 -18.52
CA GLU A 181 4.71 -5.10 -18.71
C GLU A 181 3.84 -3.84 -18.65
N LEU A 182 4.32 -2.80 -17.98
CA LEU A 182 3.66 -1.50 -17.87
C LEU A 182 4.07 -0.50 -18.97
N ALA A 183 5.01 -0.88 -19.85
CA ALA A 183 5.55 0.01 -20.87
C ALA A 183 4.47 0.57 -21.84
N GLY A 184 4.62 1.84 -22.19
CA GLY A 184 3.74 2.55 -23.12
C GLY A 184 2.37 2.91 -22.53
N ARG A 185 2.17 2.77 -21.21
CA ARG A 185 0.94 3.21 -20.53
C ARG A 185 1.15 4.55 -19.82
N ARG A 186 0.10 5.35 -19.78
CA ARG A 186 0.00 6.49 -18.84
C ARG A 186 -0.29 5.94 -17.44
N TYR A 187 -0.14 6.77 -16.42
CA TYR A 187 -0.51 6.42 -15.05
C TYR A 187 -1.48 7.45 -14.46
N GLU A 188 -2.16 7.03 -13.42
CA GLU A 188 -3.11 7.81 -12.63
C GLU A 188 -2.85 7.51 -11.14
N ILE A 189 -2.52 8.53 -10.35
CA ILE A 189 -2.36 8.34 -8.90
C ILE A 189 -3.77 8.26 -8.31
N SER A 190 -4.12 7.10 -7.74
CA SER A 190 -5.49 6.73 -7.41
C SER A 190 -5.75 6.65 -5.91
N GLY A 191 -4.71 6.56 -5.08
CA GLY A 191 -4.91 6.51 -3.64
C GLY A 191 -3.61 6.56 -2.84
N PHE A 192 -3.76 6.93 -1.56
CA PHE A 192 -2.70 6.98 -0.58
C PHE A 192 -3.12 6.20 0.68
N VAL A 193 -2.24 5.38 1.23
CA VAL A 193 -2.47 4.63 2.47
C VAL A 193 -1.41 5.01 3.48
N TRP A 194 -1.83 5.40 4.69
CA TRP A 194 -0.97 5.74 5.81
C TRP A 194 -1.10 4.72 6.93
N PHE A 195 0.00 4.07 7.32
CA PHE A 195 0.01 3.11 8.42
C PHE A 195 1.25 3.32 9.32
N GLN A 196 1.10 4.20 10.31
CA GLN A 196 2.17 4.66 11.21
C GLN A 196 1.54 5.13 12.54
N GLY A 197 2.31 5.20 13.63
CA GLY A 197 1.86 5.76 14.92
C GLY A 197 2.66 5.27 16.12
N TRP A 198 3.32 4.12 16.03
CA TRP A 198 4.00 3.50 17.16
C TRP A 198 5.07 4.40 17.82
N ASN A 199 5.90 5.07 17.03
CA ASN A 199 6.97 5.90 17.55
C ASN A 199 6.46 7.18 18.24
N ASP A 200 5.35 7.72 17.76
CA ASP A 200 4.79 8.96 18.30
C ASP A 200 4.12 8.77 19.67
N MET A 201 3.70 7.55 20.04
CA MET A 201 3.04 7.32 21.33
C MET A 201 3.96 7.51 22.53
N TYR A 202 5.29 7.48 22.35
CA TYR A 202 6.27 7.63 23.43
C TYR A 202 6.64 9.09 23.75
N ASP A 203 6.26 10.05 22.91
CA ASP A 203 6.55 11.47 23.07
C ASP A 203 5.24 12.25 23.27
N GLU A 204 5.13 13.03 24.34
CA GLU A 204 3.92 13.79 24.66
C GLU A 204 3.61 14.84 23.60
N GLY A 205 4.62 15.57 23.12
CA GLY A 205 4.47 16.57 22.05
C GLY A 205 3.98 15.90 20.75
N ALA A 206 4.52 14.72 20.44
CA ALA A 206 4.09 13.96 19.28
C ALA A 206 2.63 13.53 19.39
N ARG A 207 2.18 13.02 20.55
CA ARG A 207 0.76 12.68 20.76
C ARG A 207 -0.15 13.88 20.60
N ASN A 208 0.22 15.01 21.20
CA ASN A 208 -0.59 16.25 21.18
C ASN A 208 -0.72 16.84 19.78
N GLU A 209 0.29 16.72 18.94
CA GLU A 209 0.28 17.25 17.56
C GLU A 209 -0.13 16.22 16.51
N TYR A 210 -0.31 14.94 16.86
CA TYR A 210 -0.49 13.87 15.87
C TYR A 210 -1.65 14.14 14.91
N ALA A 211 -2.81 14.55 15.42
CA ALA A 211 -4.00 14.79 14.60
C ALA A 211 -3.77 15.89 13.54
N ILE A 212 -3.21 17.04 13.96
CA ILE A 212 -2.96 18.14 13.03
C ILE A 212 -1.84 17.81 12.05
N ASN A 213 -0.79 17.12 12.50
CA ASN A 213 0.32 16.72 11.64
C ASN A 213 -0.13 15.72 10.60
N LEU A 214 -1.03 14.78 10.94
CA LEU A 214 -1.57 13.81 9.98
C LEU A 214 -2.48 14.48 8.94
N ALA A 215 -3.35 15.39 9.36
CA ALA A 215 -4.16 16.16 8.43
C ALA A 215 -3.29 16.99 7.46
N ASN A 216 -2.26 17.65 8.00
CA ASN A 216 -1.31 18.42 7.21
C ASN A 216 -0.45 17.55 6.27
N LEU A 217 -0.08 16.32 6.69
CA LEU A 217 0.61 15.36 5.83
C LEU A 217 -0.27 14.97 4.64
N ILE A 218 -1.54 14.66 4.87
CA ILE A 218 -2.48 14.32 3.80
C ILE A 218 -2.63 15.49 2.81
N LEU A 219 -2.80 16.71 3.30
CA LEU A 219 -2.88 17.91 2.45
C LEU A 219 -1.60 18.11 1.65
N GLY A 220 -0.44 18.00 2.30
CA GLY A 220 0.85 18.14 1.62
C GLY A 220 1.11 17.05 0.57
N VAL A 221 0.70 15.82 0.81
CA VAL A 221 0.77 14.74 -0.19
C VAL A 221 -0.15 15.03 -1.38
N ARG A 222 -1.38 15.49 -1.14
CA ARG A 222 -2.31 15.89 -2.20
C ARG A 222 -1.78 17.01 -3.08
N GLU A 223 -1.17 18.04 -2.45
CA GLU A 223 -0.53 19.14 -3.14
C GLU A 223 0.67 18.67 -3.96
N ALA A 224 1.60 17.93 -3.35
CA ALA A 224 2.82 17.45 -4.01
C ALA A 224 2.54 16.53 -5.20
N LEU A 225 1.46 15.76 -5.15
CA LEU A 225 1.07 14.84 -6.22
C LEU A 225 0.09 15.46 -7.24
N ASP A 226 -0.26 16.74 -7.08
CA ASP A 226 -1.27 17.45 -7.90
C ASP A 226 -2.62 16.69 -7.96
N ARG A 227 -3.07 16.19 -6.80
CA ARG A 227 -4.31 15.40 -6.66
C ARG A 227 -5.09 15.87 -5.42
N PRO A 228 -5.77 17.03 -5.48
CA PRO A 228 -6.42 17.64 -4.32
C PRO A 228 -7.50 16.76 -3.67
N GLU A 229 -8.14 15.90 -4.46
CA GLU A 229 -9.18 14.96 -4.00
C GLU A 229 -8.68 13.51 -3.87
N LEU A 230 -7.34 13.29 -3.77
CA LEU A 230 -6.78 11.95 -3.66
C LEU A 230 -7.43 11.18 -2.50
N PRO A 231 -8.01 10.00 -2.76
CA PRO A 231 -8.53 9.12 -1.72
C PRO A 231 -7.43 8.68 -0.75
N VAL A 232 -7.72 8.72 0.56
CA VAL A 232 -6.74 8.35 1.59
C VAL A 232 -7.35 7.35 2.58
N VAL A 233 -6.59 6.30 2.87
CA VAL A 233 -6.88 5.36 3.95
C VAL A 233 -5.86 5.55 5.07
N VAL A 234 -6.34 5.74 6.29
CA VAL A 234 -5.53 5.84 7.51
C VAL A 234 -5.76 4.58 8.34
N GLY A 235 -4.73 3.78 8.54
CA GLY A 235 -4.73 2.62 9.40
C GLY A 235 -4.53 2.98 10.87
N GLU A 236 -5.39 2.46 11.73
CA GLU A 236 -5.27 2.59 13.19
C GLU A 236 -3.97 1.97 13.70
N LEU A 237 -3.38 2.55 14.74
CA LEU A 237 -2.36 1.92 15.56
C LEU A 237 -3.00 0.81 16.42
N GLY A 238 -3.31 -0.34 15.81
CA GLY A 238 -4.13 -1.39 16.40
C GLY A 238 -3.38 -2.46 17.19
N ASN A 239 -2.04 -2.37 17.26
CA ASN A 239 -1.22 -3.29 18.06
C ASN A 239 -1.78 -3.41 19.50
N GLY A 240 -1.70 -4.60 20.08
CA GLY A 240 -2.26 -4.85 21.41
C GLY A 240 -3.78 -5.09 21.46
N GLY A 241 -4.48 -4.98 20.33
CA GLY A 241 -5.92 -5.26 20.30
C GLY A 241 -6.74 -4.26 21.09
N SER A 242 -7.74 -4.76 21.86
CA SER A 242 -8.60 -3.93 22.71
C SER A 242 -7.93 -3.54 24.04
N ASP A 243 -6.93 -4.30 24.49
CA ASP A 243 -6.15 -4.01 25.68
C ASP A 243 -4.93 -3.15 25.28
N THR A 244 -5.07 -1.85 25.45
CA THR A 244 -4.08 -0.88 24.98
C THR A 244 -3.75 0.15 26.08
N SER A 245 -2.54 0.74 26.00
CA SER A 245 -2.14 1.82 26.90
C SER A 245 -2.82 3.14 26.53
N ASP A 246 -2.95 4.06 27.51
CA ASP A 246 -3.49 5.41 27.30
C ASP A 246 -2.74 6.16 26.18
N ASN A 247 -1.42 6.01 26.09
CA ASN A 247 -0.61 6.62 25.05
C ASN A 247 -0.98 6.09 23.65
N MET A 248 -1.19 4.79 23.53
CA MET A 248 -1.62 4.19 22.25
C MET A 248 -3.04 4.62 21.91
N GLN A 249 -3.94 4.65 22.90
CA GLN A 249 -5.31 5.13 22.70
C GLN A 249 -5.32 6.58 22.24
N SER A 250 -4.47 7.44 22.81
CA SER A 250 -4.30 8.84 22.39
C SER A 250 -3.93 8.95 20.90
N ILE A 251 -3.02 8.10 20.40
CA ILE A 251 -2.70 8.06 18.95
C ILE A 251 -3.88 7.58 18.11
N ARG A 252 -4.61 6.53 18.54
CA ARG A 252 -5.81 6.04 17.84
C ARG A 252 -6.87 7.13 17.70
N ASP A 253 -7.11 7.87 18.77
CA ASP A 253 -8.08 8.97 18.79
C ASP A 253 -7.60 10.13 17.90
N ALA A 254 -6.30 10.45 17.92
CA ALA A 254 -5.72 11.45 17.06
C ALA A 254 -5.78 11.05 15.56
N GLN A 255 -5.55 9.79 15.24
CA GLN A 255 -5.71 9.25 13.87
C GLN A 255 -7.15 9.40 13.38
N ARG A 256 -8.14 9.02 14.21
CA ARG A 256 -9.55 9.19 13.90
C ARG A 256 -9.90 10.67 13.72
N THR A 257 -9.48 11.53 14.65
CA THR A 257 -9.72 12.98 14.61
C THR A 257 -9.17 13.61 13.34
N ALA A 258 -7.95 13.26 12.94
CA ALA A 258 -7.34 13.74 11.71
C ALA A 258 -8.21 13.47 10.46
N THR A 259 -8.85 12.30 10.40
CA THR A 259 -9.69 11.95 9.24
C THR A 259 -11.01 12.72 9.15
N LEU A 260 -11.37 13.43 10.21
CA LEU A 260 -12.57 14.28 10.29
C LEU A 260 -12.25 15.76 10.02
N ASP A 261 -11.00 16.11 9.73
CA ASP A 261 -10.61 17.51 9.43
C ASP A 261 -11.37 18.01 8.19
N PRO A 262 -12.12 19.13 8.29
CA PRO A 262 -12.94 19.64 7.19
C PRO A 262 -12.15 19.94 5.91
N ARG A 263 -10.86 20.26 6.04
CA ARG A 263 -9.97 20.56 4.90
C ARG A 263 -9.75 19.34 4.00
N LEU A 264 -10.04 18.13 4.49
CA LEU A 264 -9.85 16.87 3.75
C LEU A 264 -11.05 16.49 2.87
N ASN A 265 -12.12 17.32 2.87
CA ASN A 265 -13.31 17.14 2.01
C ASN A 265 -14.00 15.78 2.12
N GLY A 266 -13.85 15.07 3.27
CA GLY A 266 -14.47 13.77 3.51
C GLY A 266 -13.92 12.60 2.67
N ASN A 267 -12.88 12.82 1.86
CA ASN A 267 -12.29 11.77 1.02
C ASN A 267 -11.12 11.04 1.73
N VAL A 268 -11.31 10.80 3.03
CA VAL A 268 -10.39 10.06 3.90
C VAL A 268 -11.17 9.02 4.70
N ARG A 269 -10.63 7.82 4.86
CA ARG A 269 -11.24 6.74 5.63
C ARG A 269 -10.29 6.28 6.74
N PHE A 270 -10.77 6.32 7.99
CA PHE A 270 -10.12 5.66 9.11
C PHE A 270 -10.51 4.18 9.14
N VAL A 271 -9.51 3.30 9.24
CA VAL A 271 -9.71 1.84 9.32
C VAL A 271 -9.25 1.34 10.67
N GLN A 272 -10.19 0.82 11.47
CA GLN A 272 -9.87 0.15 12.74
C GLN A 272 -9.15 -1.16 12.46
N THR A 273 -8.01 -1.37 13.10
CA THR A 273 -7.18 -2.56 12.91
C THR A 273 -7.02 -3.38 14.21
N HIS A 274 -7.33 -2.84 15.38
CA HIS A 274 -7.15 -3.53 16.66
C HIS A 274 -7.86 -4.89 16.74
N GLN A 275 -8.99 -5.05 16.05
CA GLN A 275 -9.72 -6.31 15.95
C GLN A 275 -8.95 -7.42 15.22
N PHE A 276 -7.89 -7.09 14.50
CA PHE A 276 -7.03 -8.04 13.81
C PHE A 276 -5.82 -8.49 14.63
N ALA A 277 -5.66 -8.00 15.85
CA ALA A 277 -4.63 -8.47 16.76
C ALA A 277 -4.83 -9.95 17.10
N ARG A 278 -3.73 -10.68 17.19
CA ARG A 278 -3.67 -12.07 17.61
C ARG A 278 -2.77 -12.17 18.85
N PRO A 279 -3.06 -13.09 19.77
CA PRO A 279 -2.25 -13.23 20.97
C PRO A 279 -0.84 -13.74 20.64
N ALA A 280 0.11 -13.42 21.54
CA ALA A 280 1.53 -13.77 21.34
C ALA A 280 1.77 -15.28 21.20
N ASP A 281 1.07 -16.09 21.99
CA ASP A 281 1.17 -17.57 21.99
C ASP A 281 0.62 -18.24 20.72
N GLN A 282 -0.12 -17.48 19.90
CA GLN A 282 -0.64 -17.91 18.59
C GLN A 282 0.09 -17.22 17.42
N SER A 283 1.26 -16.64 17.69
CA SER A 283 2.00 -15.84 16.73
C SER A 283 3.46 -16.22 16.68
N PRO A 284 4.17 -15.99 15.55
CA PRO A 284 5.54 -16.46 15.39
C PRO A 284 6.53 -15.75 16.32
N ASN A 285 6.45 -14.43 16.47
CA ASN A 285 7.43 -13.61 17.15
C ASN A 285 6.91 -13.10 18.49
N VAL A 286 6.79 -13.98 19.48
CA VAL A 286 6.14 -13.73 20.77
C VAL A 286 6.65 -12.49 21.54
N GLY A 287 7.90 -12.06 21.31
CA GLY A 287 8.49 -10.85 21.91
C GLY A 287 8.25 -9.55 21.15
N HIS A 288 7.62 -9.57 19.97
CA HIS A 288 7.54 -8.43 19.07
C HIS A 288 6.12 -7.84 18.98
N ALA A 289 5.55 -7.44 20.12
CA ALA A 289 4.21 -6.84 20.20
C ALA A 289 4.04 -5.63 19.25
N HIS A 290 5.08 -4.80 19.10
CA HIS A 290 5.11 -3.65 18.21
C HIS A 290 4.99 -4.01 16.71
N HIS A 291 5.19 -5.28 16.36
CA HIS A 291 5.05 -5.83 15.01
C HIS A 291 3.95 -6.89 14.94
N TRP A 292 2.89 -6.75 15.73
CA TRP A 292 1.76 -7.71 15.75
C TRP A 292 2.22 -9.15 15.98
N PHE A 293 3.31 -9.31 16.74
CA PHE A 293 4.00 -10.59 16.98
C PHE A 293 4.40 -11.34 15.68
N GLY A 294 4.55 -10.63 14.56
CA GLY A 294 4.83 -11.25 13.27
C GLY A 294 3.67 -12.07 12.69
N ASN A 295 2.46 -11.93 13.24
CA ASN A 295 1.31 -12.73 12.84
C ASN A 295 0.84 -12.37 11.43
N ALA A 296 0.92 -13.30 10.50
CA ALA A 296 0.59 -13.07 9.08
C ALA A 296 -0.90 -12.83 8.86
N GLU A 297 -1.78 -13.46 9.66
CA GLU A 297 -3.22 -13.22 9.56
C GLU A 297 -3.56 -11.76 9.87
N SER A 298 -2.91 -11.16 10.88
CA SER A 298 -3.08 -9.74 11.20
C SER A 298 -2.75 -8.86 9.99
N TYR A 299 -1.59 -9.05 9.35
CA TYR A 299 -1.19 -8.27 8.18
C TYR A 299 -2.09 -8.49 6.97
N PHE A 300 -2.54 -9.72 6.75
CA PHE A 300 -3.50 -10.05 5.70
C PHE A 300 -4.82 -9.30 5.91
N LEU A 301 -5.40 -9.38 7.12
CA LEU A 301 -6.67 -8.73 7.43
C LEU A 301 -6.60 -7.20 7.39
N ILE A 302 -5.47 -6.62 7.81
CA ILE A 302 -5.19 -5.19 7.69
C ILE A 302 -5.18 -4.79 6.20
N GLY A 303 -4.46 -5.51 5.36
CA GLY A 303 -4.42 -5.27 3.92
C GLY A 303 -5.78 -5.40 3.25
N ASP A 304 -6.56 -6.43 3.63
CA ASP A 304 -7.95 -6.63 3.19
C ASP A 304 -8.84 -5.43 3.52
N ALA A 305 -8.77 -4.97 4.78
CA ALA A 305 -9.56 -3.83 5.23
C ALA A 305 -9.15 -2.52 4.54
N PHE A 306 -7.85 -2.29 4.33
CA PHE A 306 -7.36 -1.12 3.60
C PHE A 306 -7.81 -1.14 2.14
N GLY A 307 -7.73 -2.29 1.47
CA GLY A 307 -8.19 -2.45 0.09
C GLY A 307 -9.68 -2.16 -0.07
N LYS A 308 -10.52 -2.73 0.80
CA LYS A 308 -11.96 -2.49 0.81
C LYS A 308 -12.31 -1.02 1.07
N ALA A 309 -11.67 -0.40 2.06
CA ALA A 309 -11.86 1.02 2.36
C ALA A 309 -11.46 1.93 1.19
N MET A 310 -10.38 1.60 0.49
CA MET A 310 -9.93 2.32 -0.71
C MET A 310 -10.94 2.17 -1.84
N LEU A 311 -11.41 0.97 -2.12
CA LEU A 311 -12.44 0.73 -3.15
C LEU A 311 -13.74 1.49 -2.87
N ASP A 312 -14.14 1.60 -1.61
CA ASP A 312 -15.32 2.38 -1.22
C ASP A 312 -15.15 3.89 -1.45
N LEU A 313 -13.92 4.42 -1.29
CA LEU A 313 -13.61 5.80 -1.62
C LEU A 313 -13.58 6.05 -3.12
N LEU A 314 -13.09 5.09 -3.92
CA LEU A 314 -12.98 5.19 -5.38
C LEU A 314 -14.35 5.09 -6.10
N LYS A 315 -15.39 4.59 -5.45
CA LYS A 315 -16.76 4.50 -6.00
C LYS A 315 -17.55 5.80 -5.88
N ARG A 316 -17.02 6.79 -5.17
CA ARG A 316 -17.66 8.11 -4.96
C ARG A 316 -17.27 9.08 -6.06
#